data_695e3e39905e912884efeb93f0ca8975
#
_entry.id   695e3e39905e912884efeb93f0ca8975
#
_cell.length_a   1.000
_cell.length_b   1.000
_cell.length_c   1.000
_cell.angle_alpha   90.00
_cell.angle_beta   90.00
_cell.angle_gamma   90.00
#
_symmetry.space_group_name_H-M   'P 1'
#
loop_
_entity.id
_entity.type
_entity.pdbx_description
1 polymer ?
#
loop_
_entity_poly.entity_id
_entity_poly.type
_entity_poly.pdbx_seq_one_letter_code
_entity_poly.pdbx_strand_id
1 'polypeptide(L)'
;MDTVVKHELASSAYNRRRESCENACAHIAAKHPEVKYLSDATMTMLNEVDVEIPAEDYMRAEYVIGEKQRVLDVCDALEKGDYETVGDRMYGTHYGMSKLYEVSCEELDFLNDLAKACGVTGSRVMGGGFGGCTINLVKEALYDSFIKTAKEKFNARFGHEPKVYDVVISDGARKIE
;
A
#
# COMPACT_ATOMS: atom_id res chain seq x y z
N MET A 1 -10.86 7.80 1.17
CA MET A 1 -11.36 8.17 2.51
C MET A 1 -10.18 8.60 3.36
N ASP A 2 -10.30 9.70 4.06
CA ASP A 2 -9.24 10.29 4.90
C ASP A 2 -9.56 10.00 6.37
N THR A 3 -8.60 9.39 7.08
CA THR A 3 -8.73 9.04 8.51
C THR A 3 -8.62 10.26 9.42
N VAL A 4 -8.18 11.41 8.91
CA VAL A 4 -7.87 12.62 9.68
C VAL A 4 -6.71 12.44 10.69
N VAL A 5 -6.02 11.31 10.65
CA VAL A 5 -4.82 11.06 11.46
C VAL A 5 -3.64 11.85 10.90
N LYS A 6 -2.97 12.63 11.75
CA LYS A 6 -1.79 13.43 11.39
C LYS A 6 -0.51 12.63 11.54
N HIS A 7 0.41 12.82 10.61
CA HIS A 7 1.71 12.11 10.53
C HIS A 7 2.78 12.69 11.48
N GLU A 8 2.60 12.67 12.80
CA GLU A 8 3.54 13.31 13.72
C GLU A 8 4.92 12.62 13.83
N LEU A 9 5.03 11.34 13.49
CA LEU A 9 6.28 10.55 13.59
C LEU A 9 6.80 10.02 12.24
N ALA A 10 6.24 10.46 11.12
CA ALA A 10 6.51 9.87 9.80
C ALA A 10 7.97 9.99 9.34
N SER A 11 8.69 11.08 9.66
CA SER A 11 10.03 11.31 9.11
C SER A 11 11.07 10.31 9.62
N SER A 12 11.12 10.02 10.92
CA SER A 12 12.10 9.09 11.49
C SER A 12 11.75 7.62 11.15
N ALA A 13 10.46 7.27 11.16
CA ALA A 13 10.01 5.94 10.80
C ALA A 13 10.23 5.66 9.31
N TYR A 14 9.94 6.64 8.44
CA TYR A 14 10.20 6.54 7.01
C TYR A 14 11.70 6.33 6.71
N ASN A 15 12.58 7.07 7.37
CA ASN A 15 14.03 6.92 7.19
C ASN A 15 14.50 5.52 7.59
N ARG A 16 14.01 4.96 8.71
CA ARG A 16 14.32 3.56 9.09
C ARG A 16 13.88 2.55 8.02
N ARG A 17 12.70 2.73 7.40
CA ARG A 17 12.25 1.84 6.29
C ARG A 17 13.18 1.92 5.10
N ARG A 18 13.65 3.12 4.78
CA ARG A 18 14.62 3.35 3.72
C ARG A 18 15.95 2.69 4.04
N GLU A 19 16.49 2.89 5.24
CA GLU A 19 17.73 2.26 5.71
C GLU A 19 17.67 0.73 5.63
N SER A 20 16.58 0.12 6.08
CA SER A 20 16.35 -1.33 5.96
C SER A 20 16.39 -1.79 4.49
N CYS A 21 15.73 -1.06 3.59
CA CYS A 21 15.75 -1.40 2.16
C CYS A 21 17.14 -1.24 1.54
N GLU A 22 17.89 -0.19 1.92
CA GLU A 22 19.25 0.06 1.45
C GLU A 22 20.20 -1.03 1.95
N ASN A 23 20.07 -1.46 3.22
CA ASN A 23 20.85 -2.55 3.79
C ASN A 23 20.60 -3.88 3.06
N ALA A 24 19.35 -4.28 2.90
CA ALA A 24 19.01 -5.50 2.16
C ALA A 24 19.52 -5.44 0.71
N CYS A 25 19.36 -4.31 0.03
CA CYS A 25 19.85 -4.11 -1.34
C CYS A 25 21.36 -4.26 -1.43
N ALA A 26 22.12 -3.74 -0.46
CA ALA A 26 23.58 -3.84 -0.44
C ALA A 26 24.05 -5.31 -0.30
N HIS A 27 23.38 -6.10 0.56
CA HIS A 27 23.71 -7.54 0.70
C HIS A 27 23.38 -8.33 -0.56
N ILE A 28 22.25 -8.04 -1.21
CA ILE A 28 21.91 -8.65 -2.50
C ILE A 28 22.95 -8.28 -3.56
N ALA A 29 23.29 -6.99 -3.68
CA ALA A 29 24.25 -6.50 -4.66
C ALA A 29 25.66 -7.07 -4.49
N ALA A 30 26.04 -7.45 -3.28
CA ALA A 30 27.33 -8.11 -3.02
C ALA A 30 27.44 -9.49 -3.69
N LYS A 31 26.31 -10.19 -3.87
CA LYS A 31 26.23 -11.49 -4.59
C LYS A 31 25.80 -11.32 -6.05
N HIS A 32 25.01 -10.29 -6.34
CA HIS A 32 24.38 -9.99 -7.62
C HIS A 32 24.73 -8.56 -8.07
N PRO A 33 25.94 -8.31 -8.64
CA PRO A 33 26.42 -6.95 -8.97
C PRO A 33 25.56 -6.17 -9.96
N GLU A 34 24.67 -6.84 -10.67
CA GLU A 34 23.67 -6.22 -11.57
C GLU A 34 22.55 -5.50 -10.82
N VAL A 35 22.30 -5.84 -9.55
CA VAL A 35 21.25 -5.23 -8.72
C VAL A 35 21.73 -3.88 -8.19
N LYS A 36 21.09 -2.82 -8.63
CA LYS A 36 21.35 -1.44 -8.18
C LYS A 36 20.28 -0.94 -7.19
N TYR A 37 19.06 -1.43 -7.35
CA TYR A 37 17.91 -1.09 -6.54
C TYR A 37 17.10 -2.35 -6.22
N LEU A 38 16.29 -2.36 -5.15
CA LEU A 38 15.41 -3.49 -4.85
C LEU A 38 14.42 -3.80 -5.99
N SER A 39 14.13 -2.83 -6.85
CA SER A 39 13.35 -3.08 -8.07
C SER A 39 14.05 -3.98 -9.10
N ASP A 40 15.36 -4.14 -9.01
CA ASP A 40 16.12 -5.05 -9.88
C ASP A 40 16.21 -6.46 -9.27
N ALA A 41 15.98 -6.57 -7.97
CA ALA A 41 16.07 -7.84 -7.23
C ALA A 41 14.84 -8.75 -7.45
N THR A 42 15.05 -10.03 -7.17
CA THR A 42 14.00 -11.05 -7.12
C THR A 42 13.89 -11.63 -5.72
N MET A 43 12.77 -12.31 -5.41
CA MET A 43 12.60 -13.03 -4.15
C MET A 43 13.66 -14.14 -3.96
N THR A 44 14.12 -14.76 -5.04
CA THR A 44 15.21 -15.74 -4.98
C THR A 44 16.50 -15.11 -4.46
N MET A 45 16.89 -13.95 -5.01
CA MET A 45 18.08 -13.21 -4.57
C MET A 45 17.98 -12.74 -3.12
N LEU A 46 16.78 -12.32 -2.68
CA LEU A 46 16.54 -11.95 -1.29
C LEU A 46 16.71 -13.15 -0.34
N ASN A 47 16.16 -14.31 -0.72
CA ASN A 47 16.28 -15.53 0.07
C ASN A 47 17.76 -16.04 0.22
N GLU A 48 18.64 -15.69 -0.71
CA GLU A 48 20.07 -16.04 -0.61
C GLU A 48 20.82 -15.26 0.47
N VAL A 49 20.23 -14.16 0.96
CA VAL A 49 20.82 -13.30 1.99
C VAL A 49 20.01 -13.25 3.29
N ASP A 50 18.99 -14.08 3.43
CA ASP A 50 18.05 -14.06 4.58
C ASP A 50 18.74 -14.21 5.94
N VAL A 51 19.78 -15.04 6.02
CA VAL A 51 20.57 -15.26 7.24
C VAL A 51 21.65 -14.19 7.49
N GLU A 52 21.89 -13.32 6.53
CA GLU A 52 22.94 -12.29 6.55
C GLU A 52 22.40 -10.91 6.96
N ILE A 53 21.09 -10.72 6.90
CA ILE A 53 20.42 -9.46 7.19
C ILE A 53 19.43 -9.59 8.36
N PRO A 54 19.12 -8.52 9.09
CA PRO A 54 18.08 -8.53 10.10
C PRO A 54 16.72 -8.94 9.51
N ALA A 55 15.93 -9.69 10.27
CA ALA A 55 14.59 -10.11 9.83
C ALA A 55 13.69 -8.91 9.45
N GLU A 56 13.85 -7.78 10.12
CA GLU A 56 13.14 -6.55 9.75
C GLU A 56 13.50 -6.09 8.34
N ASP A 57 14.79 -6.07 7.99
CA ASP A 57 15.26 -5.64 6.68
C ASP A 57 14.76 -6.59 5.57
N TYR A 58 14.77 -7.91 5.87
CA TYR A 58 14.19 -8.91 4.98
C TYR A 58 12.70 -8.62 4.71
N MET A 59 11.90 -8.40 5.76
CA MET A 59 10.47 -8.11 5.62
C MET A 59 10.20 -6.84 4.79
N ARG A 60 11.01 -5.77 4.98
CA ARG A 60 10.88 -4.54 4.20
C ARG A 60 11.23 -4.77 2.72
N ALA A 61 12.32 -5.50 2.46
CA ALA A 61 12.74 -5.83 1.11
C ALA A 61 11.74 -6.76 0.39
N GLU A 62 11.20 -7.77 1.08
CA GLU A 62 10.14 -8.65 0.60
C GLU A 62 8.93 -7.86 0.10
N TYR A 63 8.47 -6.90 0.91
CA TYR A 63 7.36 -6.02 0.51
C TYR A 63 7.69 -5.26 -0.79
N VAL A 64 8.86 -4.60 -0.86
CA VAL A 64 9.24 -3.75 -2.00
C VAL A 64 9.39 -4.57 -3.29
N ILE A 65 10.05 -5.73 -3.20
CA ILE A 65 10.22 -6.63 -4.35
C ILE A 65 8.86 -7.16 -4.83
N GLY A 66 8.00 -7.56 -3.91
CA GLY A 66 6.66 -8.04 -4.22
C GLY A 66 5.75 -6.95 -4.81
N GLU A 67 5.92 -5.69 -4.37
CA GLU A 67 5.12 -4.56 -4.86
C GLU A 67 5.39 -4.26 -6.34
N LYS A 68 6.64 -4.42 -6.81
CA LYS A 68 6.96 -4.32 -8.24
C LYS A 68 6.08 -5.26 -9.08
N GLN A 69 5.96 -6.52 -8.66
CA GLN A 69 5.13 -7.47 -9.40
C GLN A 69 3.64 -7.08 -9.35
N ARG A 70 3.14 -6.61 -8.20
CA ARG A 70 1.76 -6.14 -8.08
C ARG A 70 1.46 -4.96 -9.03
N VAL A 71 2.41 -4.04 -9.21
CA VAL A 71 2.24 -2.93 -10.18
C VAL A 71 2.10 -3.46 -11.60
N LEU A 72 2.95 -4.40 -12.02
CA LEU A 72 2.87 -5.00 -13.37
C LEU A 72 1.53 -5.75 -13.57
N ASP A 73 1.13 -6.55 -12.58
CA ASP A 73 -0.16 -7.26 -12.61
C ASP A 73 -1.36 -6.29 -12.75
N VAL A 74 -1.30 -5.15 -12.05
CA VAL A 74 -2.35 -4.12 -12.14
C VAL A 74 -2.37 -3.44 -13.51
N CYS A 75 -1.21 -3.15 -14.10
CA CYS A 75 -1.15 -2.61 -15.46
C CYS A 75 -1.80 -3.57 -16.46
N ASP A 76 -1.41 -4.84 -16.43
CA ASP A 76 -1.97 -5.88 -17.30
C ASP A 76 -3.49 -6.08 -17.08
N ALA A 77 -3.94 -6.03 -15.84
CA ALA A 77 -5.34 -6.19 -15.48
C ALA A 77 -6.19 -4.99 -15.96
N LEU A 78 -5.68 -3.76 -15.82
CA LEU A 78 -6.35 -2.55 -16.31
C LEU A 78 -6.52 -2.56 -17.83
N GLU A 79 -5.50 -3.00 -18.58
CA GLU A 79 -5.59 -3.13 -20.06
C GLU A 79 -6.67 -4.12 -20.49
N LYS A 80 -6.94 -5.14 -19.66
CA LYS A 80 -7.97 -6.17 -19.91
C LYS A 80 -9.34 -5.81 -19.32
N GLY A 81 -9.46 -4.72 -18.57
CA GLY A 81 -10.66 -4.37 -17.82
C GLY A 81 -10.96 -5.31 -16.64
N ASP A 82 -9.96 -6.04 -16.15
CA ASP A 82 -10.09 -6.98 -15.03
C ASP A 82 -9.95 -6.25 -13.69
N TYR A 83 -11.01 -5.58 -13.29
CA TYR A 83 -11.05 -4.81 -12.03
C TYR A 83 -11.02 -5.69 -10.77
N GLU A 84 -11.38 -6.96 -10.86
CA GLU A 84 -11.29 -7.88 -9.70
C GLU A 84 -9.81 -8.17 -9.38
N THR A 85 -8.99 -8.45 -10.38
CA THR A 85 -7.52 -8.58 -10.18
C THR A 85 -6.91 -7.27 -9.66
N VAL A 86 -7.31 -6.10 -10.20
CA VAL A 86 -6.86 -4.79 -9.67
C VAL A 86 -7.17 -4.67 -8.19
N GLY A 87 -8.40 -5.02 -7.79
CA GLY A 87 -8.85 -4.97 -6.40
C GLY A 87 -8.05 -5.90 -5.49
N ASP A 88 -7.82 -7.13 -5.90
CA ASP A 88 -7.01 -8.10 -5.15
C ASP A 88 -5.58 -7.60 -4.93
N ARG A 89 -4.96 -7.00 -5.94
CA ARG A 89 -3.63 -6.40 -5.82
C ARG A 89 -3.62 -5.18 -4.90
N MET A 90 -4.67 -4.36 -4.90
CA MET A 90 -4.83 -3.25 -3.95
C MET A 90 -4.88 -3.76 -2.50
N TYR A 91 -5.66 -4.79 -2.20
CA TYR A 91 -5.68 -5.41 -0.87
C TYR A 91 -4.33 -6.03 -0.50
N GLY A 92 -3.65 -6.68 -1.46
CA GLY A 92 -2.30 -7.22 -1.28
C GLY A 92 -1.27 -6.13 -0.94
N THR A 93 -1.33 -4.98 -1.62
CA THR A 93 -0.50 -3.80 -1.31
C THR A 93 -0.77 -3.30 0.12
N HIS A 94 -2.05 -3.15 0.50
CA HIS A 94 -2.39 -2.69 1.86
C HIS A 94 -1.87 -3.65 2.91
N TYR A 95 -2.09 -4.96 2.74
CA TYR A 95 -1.56 -5.97 3.64
C TYR A 95 -0.04 -5.86 3.80
N GLY A 96 0.69 -5.76 2.70
CA GLY A 96 2.14 -5.57 2.71
C GLY A 96 2.57 -4.29 3.43
N MET A 97 1.88 -3.17 3.19
CA MET A 97 2.12 -1.90 3.89
C MET A 97 1.85 -2.01 5.38
N SER A 98 0.82 -2.74 5.79
CA SER A 98 0.45 -2.90 7.20
C SER A 98 1.36 -3.89 7.93
N LYS A 99 1.66 -5.05 7.35
CA LYS A 99 2.30 -6.18 8.05
C LYS A 99 3.78 -6.35 7.76
N LEU A 100 4.24 -6.06 6.54
CA LEU A 100 5.63 -6.25 6.14
C LEU A 100 6.43 -4.95 6.19
N TYR A 101 5.84 -3.85 5.72
CA TYR A 101 6.49 -2.54 5.71
C TYR A 101 6.17 -1.70 6.95
N GLU A 102 5.08 -2.05 7.68
CA GLU A 102 4.60 -1.42 8.92
C GLU A 102 4.51 0.11 8.82
N VAL A 103 3.82 0.58 7.81
CA VAL A 103 3.52 2.00 7.57
C VAL A 103 2.02 2.30 7.63
N SER A 104 1.19 1.36 8.07
CA SER A 104 -0.22 1.60 8.31
C SER A 104 -0.47 2.14 9.73
N CYS A 105 -1.74 2.38 10.04
CA CYS A 105 -2.23 2.67 11.39
C CYS A 105 -3.59 1.99 11.59
N GLU A 106 -4.07 1.97 12.83
CA GLU A 106 -5.31 1.28 13.18
C GLU A 106 -6.51 1.78 12.37
N GLU A 107 -6.59 3.09 12.13
CA GLU A 107 -7.67 3.71 11.37
C GLU A 107 -7.64 3.34 9.88
N LEU A 108 -6.45 3.24 9.29
CA LEU A 108 -6.28 2.81 7.89
C LEU A 108 -6.61 1.32 7.73
N ASP A 109 -6.12 0.48 8.63
CA ASP A 109 -6.41 -0.95 8.64
C ASP A 109 -7.92 -1.19 8.82
N PHE A 110 -8.55 -0.46 9.75
CA PHE A 110 -9.99 -0.54 9.97
C PHE A 110 -10.80 -0.18 8.71
N LEU A 111 -10.45 0.91 8.01
CA LEU A 111 -11.14 1.30 6.77
C LEU A 111 -10.95 0.27 5.67
N ASN A 112 -9.77 -0.32 5.56
CA ASN A 112 -9.48 -1.35 4.57
C ASN A 112 -10.26 -2.64 4.84
N ASP A 113 -10.24 -3.13 6.09
CA ASP A 113 -11.01 -4.32 6.51
C ASP A 113 -12.51 -4.11 6.32
N LEU A 114 -13.01 -2.91 6.63
CA LEU A 114 -14.40 -2.57 6.43
C LEU A 114 -14.77 -2.53 4.95
N ALA A 115 -13.92 -1.97 4.09
CA ALA A 115 -14.12 -1.97 2.65
C ALA A 115 -14.25 -3.40 2.12
N LYS A 116 -13.36 -4.29 2.55
CA LYS A 116 -13.40 -5.72 2.19
C LYS A 116 -14.69 -6.40 2.68
N ALA A 117 -15.09 -6.15 3.92
CA ALA A 117 -16.33 -6.69 4.51
C ALA A 117 -17.60 -6.17 3.81
N CYS A 118 -17.57 -4.97 3.23
CA CYS A 118 -18.66 -4.39 2.44
C CYS A 118 -18.66 -4.84 0.97
N GLY A 119 -17.73 -5.69 0.54
CA GLY A 119 -17.63 -6.15 -0.85
C GLY A 119 -17.07 -5.11 -1.82
N VAL A 120 -16.35 -4.12 -1.32
CA VAL A 120 -15.61 -3.14 -2.16
C VAL A 120 -14.54 -3.88 -2.95
N THR A 121 -14.44 -3.60 -4.24
CA THR A 121 -13.56 -4.34 -5.16
C THR A 121 -12.10 -4.26 -4.75
N GLY A 122 -11.61 -3.09 -4.32
CA GLY A 122 -10.23 -2.93 -3.85
C GLY A 122 -10.08 -1.74 -2.90
N SER A 123 -9.16 -1.85 -1.95
CA SER A 123 -8.83 -0.77 -1.02
C SER A 123 -7.36 -0.86 -0.62
N ARG A 124 -6.68 0.28 -0.49
CA ARG A 124 -5.33 0.37 0.05
C ARG A 124 -5.01 1.75 0.61
N VAL A 125 -3.97 1.82 1.40
CA VAL A 125 -3.36 3.09 1.81
C VAL A 125 -2.92 3.88 0.58
N MET A 126 -3.09 5.18 0.61
CA MET A 126 -2.58 6.12 -0.39
C MET A 126 -1.40 6.90 0.17
N GLY A 127 -0.28 6.92 -0.58
CA GLY A 127 0.94 7.62 -0.16
C GLY A 127 1.82 6.80 0.78
N GLY A 128 2.59 7.48 1.62
CA GLY A 128 3.62 6.88 2.49
C GLY A 128 3.12 6.19 3.76
N GLY A 129 1.83 6.22 4.03
CA GLY A 129 1.24 5.61 5.22
C GLY A 129 1.33 6.47 6.48
N PHE A 130 1.32 5.86 7.67
CA PHE A 130 1.31 6.47 9.01
C PHE A 130 0.08 7.33 9.31
N GLY A 131 -1.02 7.14 8.59
CA GLY A 131 -2.24 7.93 8.59
C GLY A 131 -2.63 8.38 7.18
N GLY A 132 -3.45 9.42 7.07
CA GLY A 132 -3.94 9.94 5.79
C GLY A 132 -5.09 9.12 5.22
N CYS A 133 -5.01 8.74 3.95
CA CYS A 133 -6.17 8.26 3.20
C CYS A 133 -6.06 6.80 2.77
N THR A 134 -7.23 6.15 2.61
CA THR A 134 -7.37 4.99 1.72
C THR A 134 -7.90 5.43 0.36
N ILE A 135 -7.43 4.79 -0.72
CA ILE A 135 -8.07 4.82 -2.03
C ILE A 135 -8.88 3.54 -2.19
N ASN A 136 -10.10 3.66 -2.73
CA ASN A 136 -11.05 2.56 -2.82
C ASN A 136 -11.61 2.46 -4.22
N LEU A 137 -11.61 1.25 -4.79
CA LEU A 137 -12.23 0.92 -6.07
C LEU A 137 -13.61 0.34 -5.76
N VAL A 138 -14.64 1.13 -5.95
CA VAL A 138 -16.01 0.82 -5.51
C VAL A 138 -16.93 0.70 -6.72
N LYS A 139 -17.72 -0.38 -6.80
CA LYS A 139 -18.81 -0.50 -7.78
C LYS A 139 -19.88 0.56 -7.47
N GLU A 140 -20.39 1.25 -8.48
CA GLU A 140 -21.38 2.31 -8.31
C GLU A 140 -22.57 1.89 -7.44
N ALA A 141 -23.07 0.67 -7.62
CA ALA A 141 -24.17 0.13 -6.82
C ALA A 141 -23.87 -0.01 -5.31
N LEU A 142 -22.61 -0.03 -4.92
CA LEU A 142 -22.19 -0.13 -3.51
C LEU A 142 -21.78 1.22 -2.91
N TYR A 143 -21.64 2.26 -3.73
CA TYR A 143 -21.01 3.51 -3.34
C TYR A 143 -21.66 4.16 -2.11
N ASP A 144 -22.95 4.48 -2.19
CA ASP A 144 -23.67 5.17 -1.10
C ASP A 144 -23.73 4.32 0.17
N SER A 145 -24.01 3.02 0.04
CA SER A 145 -24.10 2.11 1.18
C SER A 145 -22.76 1.93 1.88
N PHE A 146 -21.67 1.87 1.12
CA PHE A 146 -20.31 1.79 1.66
C PHE A 146 -19.92 3.08 2.41
N ILE A 147 -20.15 4.25 1.83
CA ILE A 147 -19.85 5.53 2.48
C ILE A 147 -20.62 5.67 3.79
N LYS A 148 -21.91 5.38 3.77
CA LYS A 148 -22.75 5.44 4.98
C LYS A 148 -22.19 4.51 6.06
N THR A 149 -21.96 3.25 5.72
CA THR A 149 -21.43 2.25 6.65
C THR A 149 -20.06 2.64 7.20
N ALA A 150 -19.18 3.17 6.34
CA ALA A 150 -17.84 3.60 6.74
C ALA A 150 -17.90 4.76 7.74
N LYS A 151 -18.72 5.77 7.50
CA LYS A 151 -18.91 6.90 8.43
C LYS A 151 -19.45 6.43 9.77
N GLU A 152 -20.52 5.64 9.77
CA GLU A 152 -21.16 5.16 10.99
C GLU A 152 -20.20 4.31 11.84
N LYS A 153 -19.57 3.30 11.24
CA LYS A 153 -18.71 2.36 11.96
C LYS A 153 -17.38 3.00 12.39
N PHE A 154 -16.81 3.86 11.56
CA PHE A 154 -15.59 4.57 11.90
C PHE A 154 -15.84 5.55 13.05
N ASN A 155 -16.95 6.32 13.00
CA ASN A 155 -17.31 7.21 14.08
C ASN A 155 -17.60 6.47 15.40
N ALA A 156 -18.26 5.32 15.32
CA ALA A 156 -18.50 4.48 16.51
C ALA A 156 -17.20 3.98 17.16
N ARG A 157 -16.13 3.76 16.38
CA ARG A 157 -14.85 3.26 16.89
C ARG A 157 -13.89 4.36 17.33
N PHE A 158 -13.80 5.44 16.55
CA PHE A 158 -12.77 6.48 16.72
C PHE A 158 -13.32 7.83 17.19
N GLY A 159 -14.65 7.98 17.32
CA GLY A 159 -15.28 9.19 17.84
C GLY A 159 -15.41 10.34 16.84
N HIS A 160 -15.09 10.11 15.58
CA HIS A 160 -15.25 11.07 14.46
C HIS A 160 -15.49 10.35 13.14
N GLU A 161 -16.06 11.03 12.16
CA GLU A 161 -16.23 10.48 10.81
C GLU A 161 -14.96 10.63 9.98
N PRO A 162 -14.67 9.66 9.07
CA PRO A 162 -13.67 9.85 8.05
C PRO A 162 -14.17 10.88 7.02
N LYS A 163 -13.26 11.65 6.42
CA LYS A 163 -13.62 12.50 5.28
C LYS A 163 -13.66 11.67 4.00
N VAL A 164 -14.64 11.96 3.16
CA VAL A 164 -14.79 11.32 1.85
C VAL A 164 -14.49 12.33 0.76
N TYR A 165 -13.66 11.93 -0.19
CA TYR A 165 -13.36 12.70 -1.38
C TYR A 165 -13.73 11.87 -2.60
N ASP A 166 -14.61 12.40 -3.45
CA ASP A 166 -14.89 11.80 -4.75
C ASP A 166 -13.73 12.08 -5.68
N VAL A 167 -13.24 11.05 -6.35
CA VAL A 167 -12.08 11.13 -7.23
C VAL A 167 -12.53 10.85 -8.66
N VAL A 168 -12.22 11.75 -9.55
CA VAL A 168 -12.39 11.57 -10.99
C VAL A 168 -11.03 11.26 -11.61
N ILE A 169 -10.98 10.14 -12.35
CA ILE A 169 -9.77 9.77 -13.10
C ILE A 169 -9.57 10.82 -14.21
N SER A 170 -8.39 11.40 -14.27
CA SER A 170 -8.01 12.45 -15.22
C SER A 170 -6.64 12.14 -15.81
N ASP A 171 -6.24 12.92 -16.82
CA ASP A 171 -4.90 12.88 -17.38
C ASP A 171 -3.83 13.10 -16.30
N GLY A 172 -2.64 12.55 -16.53
CA GLY A 172 -1.48 12.78 -15.66
C GLY A 172 -0.96 14.22 -15.70
N ALA A 173 0.10 14.48 -14.96
CA ALA A 173 0.76 15.79 -14.94
C ALA A 173 1.22 16.19 -16.34
N ARG A 174 0.92 17.44 -16.75
CA ARG A 174 1.31 18.00 -18.05
C ARG A 174 1.78 19.44 -17.88
N LYS A 175 2.63 19.89 -18.83
CA LYS A 175 2.99 21.31 -18.93
C LYS A 175 1.74 22.12 -19.30
N ILE A 176 1.47 23.18 -18.58
CA ILE A 176 0.45 24.16 -18.92
C ILE A 176 1.13 25.15 -19.90
N GLU A 177 0.60 25.26 -21.10
CA GLU A 177 1.03 26.25 -22.11
C GLU A 177 0.34 27.57 -21.84
#